data_f9f236851a63e1e63227b7d50b96958c
#
_entry.id   f9f236851a63e1e63227b7d50b96958c
#
_cell.length_a   1.000
_cell.length_b   1.000
_cell.length_c   1.000
_cell.angle_alpha   90.00
_cell.angle_beta   90.00
_cell.angle_gamma   90.00
#
_symmetry.space_group_name_H-M   'P 1'
#
loop_
_entity.id
_entity.type
_entity.pdbx_description
1 polymer ?
#
loop_
_entity_poly.entity_id
_entity_poly.type
_entity_poly.pdbx_seq_one_letter_code
_entity_poly.pdbx_strand_id
1 'polypeptide(L)'
;MLEELRNKVWKANLDLVKYGLVKLTWGNVSGLDRESGLVVIKPSGVDYSQLKAEDLVILDLDGKVVEGSLRPSSDTPTHLELYRAFPEIGGVVHTHSCQATAWAQACRPIPLLGTTHADCFSSDIPCTPDMDEAEIMGEYELNTGKIIVRTFRESSLKAMEVPACLVANHGPFVWGADCMKAVENSLVLEEIAKMAMLTLQINPEATMNPLLTQKHYMRKHGPNAYYGQESRKFKA
;
A
#
# COMPACT_ATOMS: atom_id res chain seq x y z
N MET A 1 9.12 -9.83 -21.58
CA MET A 1 7.93 -10.47 -20.98
C MET A 1 7.17 -9.41 -20.19
N LEU A 2 5.84 -9.44 -20.15
CA LEU A 2 4.97 -8.50 -19.42
C LEU A 2 5.28 -7.00 -19.66
N GLU A 3 5.53 -6.60 -20.89
CA GLU A 3 5.99 -5.24 -21.24
C GLU A 3 5.02 -4.15 -20.74
N GLU A 4 3.73 -4.36 -20.88
CA GLU A 4 2.72 -3.42 -20.40
C GLU A 4 2.74 -3.28 -18.87
N LEU A 5 2.78 -4.38 -18.12
CA LEU A 5 2.87 -4.35 -16.66
C LEU A 5 4.19 -3.72 -16.21
N ARG A 6 5.30 -4.06 -16.87
CA ARG A 6 6.63 -3.49 -16.59
C ARG A 6 6.61 -1.97 -16.71
N ASN A 7 6.03 -1.44 -17.79
CA ASN A 7 5.90 -0.01 -18.00
C ASN A 7 4.98 0.66 -16.96
N LYS A 8 3.88 0.00 -16.56
CA LYS A 8 3.00 0.48 -15.49
C LYS A 8 3.72 0.54 -14.15
N VAL A 9 4.45 -0.53 -13.76
CA VAL A 9 5.21 -0.57 -12.51
C VAL A 9 6.35 0.44 -12.51
N TRP A 10 7.07 0.60 -13.63
CA TRP A 10 8.08 1.65 -13.76
C TRP A 10 7.48 3.03 -13.52
N LYS A 11 6.39 3.38 -14.21
CA LYS A 11 5.70 4.65 -14.02
C LYS A 11 5.22 4.82 -12.57
N ALA A 12 4.64 3.79 -11.97
CA ALA A 12 4.18 3.79 -10.57
C ALA A 12 5.33 4.13 -9.61
N ASN A 13 6.52 3.58 -9.83
CA ASN A 13 7.72 3.90 -9.05
C ASN A 13 8.13 5.39 -9.21
N LEU A 14 8.08 5.93 -10.43
CA LEU A 14 8.37 7.35 -10.66
C LEU A 14 7.30 8.28 -10.06
N ASP A 15 6.04 7.86 -10.03
CA ASP A 15 4.95 8.62 -9.41
C ASP A 15 5.13 8.74 -7.88
N LEU A 16 5.80 7.78 -7.19
CA LEU A 16 6.17 7.95 -5.79
C LEU A 16 7.08 9.18 -5.56
N VAL A 17 8.04 9.41 -6.46
CA VAL A 17 8.91 10.60 -6.41
C VAL A 17 8.10 11.86 -6.68
N LYS A 18 7.28 11.84 -7.72
CA LYS A 18 6.42 12.96 -8.12
C LYS A 18 5.50 13.41 -6.99
N TYR A 19 4.97 12.47 -6.20
CA TYR A 19 4.09 12.76 -5.06
C TYR A 19 4.84 13.00 -3.75
N GLY A 20 6.17 12.95 -3.75
CA GLY A 20 7.00 13.20 -2.57
C GLY A 20 6.93 12.11 -1.50
N LEU A 21 6.48 10.90 -1.87
CA LEU A 21 6.32 9.76 -0.98
C LEU A 21 7.63 9.02 -0.68
N VAL A 22 8.66 9.24 -1.49
CA VAL A 22 9.98 8.60 -1.32
C VAL A 22 11.09 9.63 -1.37
N LYS A 23 12.21 9.27 -0.74
CA LYS A 23 13.49 9.99 -0.76
C LYS A 23 14.59 9.02 -1.15
N LEU A 24 15.62 9.52 -1.86
CA LEU A 24 16.76 8.70 -2.29
C LEU A 24 16.28 7.44 -3.04
N THR A 25 16.70 6.26 -2.58
CA THR A 25 16.31 4.96 -3.16
C THR A 25 15.24 4.23 -2.32
N TRP A 26 14.73 4.89 -1.25
CA TRP A 26 13.78 4.26 -0.32
C TRP A 26 12.44 4.00 -1.00
N GLY A 27 11.81 2.91 -0.59
CA GLY A 27 10.52 2.50 -1.11
C GLY A 27 10.57 1.85 -2.48
N ASN A 28 9.46 1.29 -2.86
CA ASN A 28 9.29 0.57 -4.13
C ASN A 28 7.81 0.29 -4.42
N VAL A 29 7.54 -0.03 -5.68
CA VAL A 29 6.25 -0.53 -6.15
C VAL A 29 6.48 -1.85 -6.86
N SER A 30 5.57 -2.78 -6.67
CA SER A 30 5.43 -3.98 -7.50
C SER A 30 4.02 -4.08 -8.12
N GLY A 31 3.91 -4.90 -9.14
CA GLY A 31 2.64 -5.28 -9.77
C GLY A 31 2.63 -6.77 -10.08
N LEU A 32 1.48 -7.40 -9.89
CA LEU A 32 1.26 -8.82 -10.18
C LEU A 32 0.37 -8.98 -11.40
N ASP A 33 0.79 -9.80 -12.34
CA ASP A 33 -0.07 -10.39 -13.36
C ASP A 33 -0.61 -11.73 -12.85
N ARG A 34 -1.91 -11.75 -12.53
CA ARG A 34 -2.58 -12.94 -11.95
C ARG A 34 -2.68 -14.09 -12.93
N GLU A 35 -2.73 -13.81 -14.23
CA GLU A 35 -2.85 -14.85 -15.26
C GLU A 35 -1.57 -15.68 -15.37
N SER A 36 -0.42 -15.01 -15.40
CA SER A 36 0.89 -15.69 -15.46
C SER A 36 1.45 -16.05 -14.08
N GLY A 37 0.95 -15.46 -13.00
CA GLY A 37 1.50 -15.58 -11.65
C GLY A 37 2.86 -14.88 -11.49
N LEU A 38 3.17 -13.89 -12.36
CA LEU A 38 4.46 -13.20 -12.36
C LEU A 38 4.35 -11.79 -11.75
N VAL A 39 5.33 -11.44 -10.94
CA VAL A 39 5.46 -10.15 -10.26
C VAL A 39 6.58 -9.34 -10.89
N VAL A 40 6.30 -8.07 -11.17
CA VAL A 40 7.30 -7.08 -11.58
C VAL A 40 7.60 -6.17 -10.40
N ILE A 41 8.89 -5.99 -10.05
CA ILE A 41 9.29 -5.16 -8.91
C ILE A 41 10.53 -4.32 -9.22
N LYS A 42 10.65 -3.17 -8.54
CA LYS A 42 11.83 -2.30 -8.60
C LYS A 42 13.07 -3.03 -8.06
N PRO A 43 14.22 -2.92 -8.72
CA PRO A 43 15.49 -3.43 -8.20
C PRO A 43 15.94 -2.66 -6.96
N SER A 44 16.68 -3.33 -6.08
CA SER A 44 17.27 -2.77 -4.88
C SER A 44 18.32 -1.70 -5.20
N GLY A 45 18.31 -0.58 -4.50
CA GLY A 45 19.36 0.42 -4.52
C GLY A 45 19.51 1.24 -5.83
N VAL A 46 18.63 1.05 -6.82
CA VAL A 46 18.64 1.86 -8.06
C VAL A 46 17.95 3.19 -7.80
N ASP A 47 18.66 4.29 -8.09
CA ASP A 47 18.13 5.65 -8.00
C ASP A 47 16.97 5.84 -8.97
N TYR A 48 15.90 6.51 -8.53
CA TYR A 48 14.72 6.75 -9.34
C TYR A 48 15.00 7.58 -10.61
N SER A 49 16.00 8.48 -10.56
CA SER A 49 16.40 9.28 -11.72
C SER A 49 17.09 8.47 -12.81
N GLN A 50 17.59 7.29 -12.48
CA GLN A 50 18.28 6.38 -13.39
C GLN A 50 17.43 5.14 -13.74
N LEU A 51 16.31 4.95 -13.00
CA LEU A 51 15.48 3.77 -13.15
C LEU A 51 14.79 3.74 -14.52
N LYS A 52 14.99 2.65 -15.25
CA LYS A 52 14.32 2.37 -16.52
C LYS A 52 13.40 1.17 -16.37
N ALA A 53 12.45 1.04 -17.32
CA ALA A 53 11.52 -0.08 -17.32
C ALA A 53 12.24 -1.44 -17.46
N GLU A 54 13.31 -1.49 -18.25
CA GLU A 54 14.13 -2.68 -18.44
C GLU A 54 14.91 -3.13 -17.19
N ASP A 55 15.11 -2.24 -16.21
CA ASP A 55 15.80 -2.55 -14.96
C ASP A 55 14.92 -3.35 -13.99
N LEU A 56 13.59 -3.30 -14.18
CA LEU A 56 12.65 -3.99 -13.30
C LEU A 56 12.80 -5.50 -13.40
N VAL A 57 12.77 -6.15 -12.25
CA VAL A 57 12.95 -7.59 -12.12
C VAL A 57 11.60 -8.29 -12.17
N ILE A 58 11.50 -9.40 -12.92
CA ILE A 58 10.33 -10.26 -12.97
C ILE A 58 10.64 -11.55 -12.21
N LEU A 59 9.74 -11.92 -11.30
CA LEU A 59 9.87 -13.14 -10.50
C LEU A 59 8.49 -13.82 -10.37
N ASP A 60 8.52 -15.11 -10.05
CA ASP A 60 7.30 -15.82 -9.71
C ASP A 60 6.89 -15.58 -8.24
N LEU A 61 5.74 -16.13 -7.85
CA LEU A 61 5.23 -15.98 -6.46
C LEU A 61 6.08 -16.75 -5.42
N ASP A 62 6.99 -17.62 -5.84
CA ASP A 62 7.94 -18.31 -4.97
C ASP A 62 9.24 -17.52 -4.79
N GLY A 63 9.36 -16.37 -5.48
CA GLY A 63 10.51 -15.49 -5.39
C GLY A 63 11.66 -15.85 -6.34
N LYS A 64 11.44 -16.77 -7.25
CA LYS A 64 12.44 -17.13 -8.27
C LYS A 64 12.44 -16.09 -9.38
N VAL A 65 13.61 -15.51 -9.65
CA VAL A 65 13.78 -14.56 -10.75
C VAL A 65 13.61 -15.28 -12.10
N VAL A 66 12.68 -14.79 -12.90
CA VAL A 66 12.35 -15.27 -14.24
C VAL A 66 13.02 -14.42 -15.31
N GLU A 67 13.07 -13.08 -15.10
CA GLU A 67 13.71 -12.14 -16.02
C GLU A 67 14.29 -10.95 -15.24
N GLY A 68 15.46 -10.47 -15.66
CA GLY A 68 16.20 -9.37 -15.07
C GLY A 68 17.57 -9.79 -14.59
N SER A 69 18.52 -8.85 -14.59
CA SER A 69 19.91 -9.07 -14.17
C SER A 69 20.25 -8.41 -12.83
N LEU A 70 19.37 -7.50 -12.35
CA LEU A 70 19.56 -6.77 -11.11
C LEU A 70 18.94 -7.55 -9.93
N ARG A 71 19.43 -7.25 -8.73
CA ARG A 71 18.84 -7.79 -7.50
C ARG A 71 17.47 -7.14 -7.26
N PRO A 72 16.39 -7.91 -7.05
CA PRO A 72 15.08 -7.34 -6.71
C PRO A 72 15.15 -6.61 -5.37
N SER A 73 14.15 -5.75 -5.08
CA SER A 73 14.03 -5.09 -3.78
C SER A 73 14.14 -6.08 -2.63
N SER A 74 14.76 -5.68 -1.52
CA SER A 74 14.76 -6.45 -0.27
C SER A 74 13.35 -6.76 0.22
N ASP A 75 12.39 -5.87 -0.03
CA ASP A 75 10.99 -6.02 0.40
C ASP A 75 10.22 -7.07 -0.42
N THR A 76 10.84 -7.69 -1.42
CA THR A 76 10.20 -8.69 -2.28
C THR A 76 9.46 -9.78 -1.48
N PRO A 77 10.04 -10.40 -0.43
CA PRO A 77 9.34 -11.43 0.34
C PRO A 77 8.06 -10.91 1.00
N THR A 78 8.04 -9.66 1.46
CA THR A 78 6.84 -9.00 2.01
C THR A 78 5.75 -8.87 0.94
N HIS A 79 6.11 -8.34 -0.25
CA HIS A 79 5.17 -8.16 -1.35
C HIS A 79 4.56 -9.49 -1.79
N LEU A 80 5.39 -10.54 -1.93
CA LEU A 80 4.93 -11.87 -2.32
C LEU A 80 3.96 -12.48 -1.29
N GLU A 81 4.25 -12.30 0.01
CA GLU A 81 3.36 -12.77 1.08
C GLU A 81 1.99 -12.09 1.02
N LEU A 82 1.95 -10.77 0.76
CA LEU A 82 0.71 -10.03 0.58
C LEU A 82 -0.06 -10.52 -0.65
N TYR A 83 0.60 -10.76 -1.79
CA TYR A 83 -0.05 -11.29 -2.99
C TYR A 83 -0.62 -12.69 -2.81
N ARG A 84 0.03 -13.55 -2.01
CA ARG A 84 -0.47 -14.89 -1.67
C ARG A 84 -1.66 -14.83 -0.71
N ALA A 85 -1.60 -13.93 0.26
CA ALA A 85 -2.63 -13.84 1.30
C ALA A 85 -3.89 -13.08 0.87
N PHE A 86 -3.76 -12.12 -0.06
CA PHE A 86 -4.83 -11.25 -0.52
C PHE A 86 -5.03 -11.40 -2.03
N PRO A 87 -5.89 -12.35 -2.47
CA PRO A 87 -6.03 -12.67 -3.90
C PRO A 87 -6.59 -11.52 -4.76
N GLU A 88 -7.22 -10.52 -4.16
CA GLU A 88 -7.85 -9.39 -4.86
C GLU A 88 -6.85 -8.27 -5.21
N ILE A 89 -5.67 -8.24 -4.60
CA ILE A 89 -4.70 -7.18 -4.85
C ILE A 89 -3.84 -7.48 -6.08
N GLY A 90 -3.51 -6.45 -6.85
CA GLY A 90 -2.65 -6.54 -8.04
C GLY A 90 -1.44 -5.61 -8.00
N GLY A 91 -1.33 -4.75 -6.98
CA GLY A 91 -0.18 -3.88 -6.76
C GLY A 91 0.09 -3.66 -5.28
N VAL A 92 1.37 -3.56 -4.92
CA VAL A 92 1.84 -3.27 -3.56
C VAL A 92 2.88 -2.15 -3.61
N VAL A 93 2.79 -1.23 -2.67
CA VAL A 93 3.70 -0.11 -2.43
C VAL A 93 4.24 -0.20 -1.03
N HIS A 94 5.55 -0.05 -0.88
CA HIS A 94 6.19 0.25 0.39
C HIS A 94 6.89 1.61 0.31
N THR A 95 6.74 2.42 1.33
CA THR A 95 7.42 3.72 1.45
C THR A 95 7.83 4.00 2.90
N HIS A 96 8.69 5.02 3.07
CA HIS A 96 8.93 5.67 4.36
C HIS A 96 8.41 7.11 4.28
N SER A 97 7.18 7.29 3.77
CA SER A 97 6.53 8.59 3.69
C SER A 97 6.32 9.15 5.09
N CYS A 98 6.57 10.44 5.26
CA CYS A 98 6.89 11.03 6.56
C CYS A 98 5.77 10.88 7.60
N GLN A 99 4.52 11.16 7.20
CA GLN A 99 3.41 11.19 8.15
C GLN A 99 2.98 9.76 8.53
N ALA A 100 2.80 8.89 7.54
CA ALA A 100 2.43 7.50 7.80
C ALA A 100 3.52 6.76 8.58
N THR A 101 4.80 7.02 8.28
CA THR A 101 5.92 6.44 9.03
C THR A 101 5.98 6.95 10.47
N ALA A 102 5.64 8.23 10.73
CA ALA A 102 5.56 8.75 12.10
C ALA A 102 4.53 7.99 12.95
N TRP A 103 3.36 7.65 12.37
CA TRP A 103 2.37 6.81 13.03
C TRP A 103 2.87 5.38 13.27
N ALA A 104 3.57 4.80 12.28
CA ALA A 104 4.19 3.47 12.41
C ALA A 104 5.25 3.44 13.54
N GLN A 105 6.11 4.46 13.61
CA GLN A 105 7.13 4.62 14.68
C GLN A 105 6.48 4.84 16.07
N ALA A 106 5.32 5.49 16.11
CA ALA A 106 4.54 5.64 17.33
C ALA A 106 3.79 4.36 17.73
N CYS A 107 3.85 3.29 16.92
CA CYS A 107 3.12 2.03 17.09
C CYS A 107 1.61 2.26 17.29
N ARG A 108 1.02 3.19 16.53
CA ARG A 108 -0.38 3.59 16.65
C ARG A 108 -1.11 3.47 15.30
N PRO A 109 -2.36 2.98 15.29
CA PRO A 109 -3.21 3.05 14.10
C PRO A 109 -3.52 4.51 13.75
N ILE A 110 -3.79 4.80 12.45
CA ILE A 110 -4.30 6.10 12.03
C ILE A 110 -5.82 6.09 12.19
N PRO A 111 -6.39 6.87 13.12
CA PRO A 111 -7.84 6.84 13.37
C PRO A 111 -8.62 7.50 12.23
N LEU A 112 -9.80 6.96 11.95
CA LEU A 112 -10.72 7.49 10.97
C LEU A 112 -11.49 8.70 11.57
N LEU A 113 -11.01 9.91 11.29
CA LEU A 113 -11.53 11.15 11.88
C LEU A 113 -12.28 12.05 10.89
N GLY A 114 -12.26 11.74 9.59
CA GLY A 114 -12.87 12.64 8.60
C GLY A 114 -13.31 11.95 7.31
N THR A 115 -14.12 12.68 6.55
CA THR A 115 -14.73 12.16 5.31
C THR A 115 -13.73 11.82 4.22
N THR A 116 -12.58 12.51 4.16
CA THR A 116 -11.49 12.20 3.21
C THR A 116 -10.95 10.79 3.47
N HIS A 117 -10.77 10.42 4.74
CA HIS A 117 -10.38 9.07 5.13
C HIS A 117 -11.49 8.07 4.75
N ALA A 118 -12.73 8.33 5.16
CA ALA A 118 -13.88 7.47 4.91
C ALA A 118 -14.21 7.26 3.43
N ASP A 119 -13.83 8.19 2.55
CA ASP A 119 -14.01 8.02 1.10
C ASP A 119 -13.08 6.94 0.49
N CYS A 120 -12.01 6.57 1.17
CA CYS A 120 -10.98 5.67 0.64
C CYS A 120 -10.78 4.39 1.46
N PHE A 121 -11.06 4.45 2.77
CA PHE A 121 -10.86 3.35 3.71
C PHE A 121 -12.10 3.23 4.61
N SER A 122 -12.52 1.99 4.90
CA SER A 122 -13.75 1.74 5.67
C SER A 122 -13.58 1.85 7.19
N SER A 123 -12.33 1.87 7.67
CA SER A 123 -11.97 1.93 9.10
C SER A 123 -10.63 2.62 9.33
N ASP A 124 -10.18 2.63 10.57
CA ASP A 124 -8.82 3.03 10.94
C ASP A 124 -7.79 2.23 10.13
N ILE A 125 -6.65 2.86 9.82
CA ILE A 125 -5.52 2.14 9.25
C ILE A 125 -4.79 1.40 10.37
N PRO A 126 -4.73 0.06 10.35
CA PRO A 126 -4.11 -0.69 11.41
C PRO A 126 -2.60 -0.48 11.48
N CYS A 127 -2.05 -0.58 12.69
CA CYS A 127 -0.63 -0.75 12.94
C CYS A 127 -0.42 -2.18 13.46
N THR A 128 0.60 -2.87 12.96
CA THR A 128 0.94 -4.20 13.46
C THR A 128 1.40 -4.13 14.93
N PRO A 129 1.32 -5.21 15.69
CA PRO A 129 2.13 -5.33 16.91
C PRO A 129 3.62 -5.31 16.55
N ASP A 130 4.48 -5.15 17.57
CA ASP A 130 5.92 -5.33 17.40
C ASP A 130 6.23 -6.79 17.02
N MET A 131 7.25 -6.99 16.20
CA MET A 131 7.81 -8.32 15.94
C MET A 131 8.60 -8.80 17.15
N ASP A 132 8.56 -10.09 17.41
CA ASP A 132 9.42 -10.70 18.41
C ASP A 132 10.88 -10.88 17.92
N GLU A 133 11.78 -11.29 18.81
CA GLU A 133 13.20 -11.46 18.49
C GLU A 133 13.43 -12.49 17.36
N ALA A 134 12.66 -13.57 17.35
CA ALA A 134 12.80 -14.61 16.32
C ALA A 134 12.31 -14.12 14.94
N GLU A 135 11.24 -13.32 14.93
CA GLU A 135 10.73 -12.69 13.71
C GLU A 135 11.74 -11.67 13.15
N ILE A 136 12.39 -10.86 14.03
CA ILE A 136 13.37 -9.84 13.64
C ILE A 136 14.67 -10.47 13.15
N MET A 137 15.21 -11.44 13.88
CA MET A 137 16.50 -12.05 13.57
C MET A 137 16.43 -13.14 12.50
N GLY A 138 15.21 -13.56 12.13
CA GLY A 138 14.96 -14.56 11.09
C GLY A 138 14.81 -13.95 9.68
N GLU A 139 13.81 -14.40 8.95
CA GLU A 139 13.49 -13.87 7.61
C GLU A 139 12.65 -12.60 7.73
N TYR A 140 13.29 -11.50 8.12
CA TYR A 140 12.67 -10.23 8.52
C TYR A 140 11.61 -9.74 7.52
N GLU A 141 11.95 -9.67 6.22
CA GLU A 141 11.04 -9.17 5.21
C GLU A 141 9.84 -10.13 4.98
N LEU A 142 10.05 -11.44 5.07
CA LEU A 142 8.96 -12.42 5.03
C LEU A 142 8.07 -12.29 6.27
N ASN A 143 8.67 -12.13 7.44
CA ASN A 143 7.96 -11.97 8.70
C ASN A 143 7.19 -10.64 8.75
N THR A 144 7.71 -9.58 8.08
CA THR A 144 6.97 -8.34 7.84
C THR A 144 5.66 -8.60 7.06
N GLY A 145 5.69 -9.41 6.02
CA GLY A 145 4.48 -9.81 5.31
C GLY A 145 3.52 -10.62 6.19
N LYS A 146 4.05 -11.59 6.91
CA LYS A 146 3.24 -12.46 7.81
C LYS A 146 2.56 -11.67 8.93
N ILE A 147 3.24 -10.70 9.56
CA ILE A 147 2.64 -9.90 10.64
C ILE A 147 1.53 -8.99 10.12
N ILE A 148 1.65 -8.43 8.91
CA ILE A 148 0.59 -7.68 8.25
C ILE A 148 -0.64 -8.59 8.04
N VAL A 149 -0.44 -9.77 7.45
CA VAL A 149 -1.51 -10.75 7.19
C VAL A 149 -2.18 -11.19 8.50
N ARG A 150 -1.38 -11.44 9.55
CA ARG A 150 -1.89 -11.79 10.89
C ARG A 150 -2.77 -10.66 11.45
N THR A 151 -2.31 -9.41 11.38
CA THR A 151 -3.05 -8.23 11.85
C THR A 151 -4.42 -8.13 11.17
N PHE A 152 -4.49 -8.35 9.86
CA PHE A 152 -5.74 -8.32 9.11
C PHE A 152 -6.70 -9.45 9.49
N ARG A 153 -6.18 -10.67 9.68
CA ARG A 153 -6.99 -11.83 10.09
C ARG A 153 -7.55 -11.65 11.50
N GLU A 154 -6.73 -11.26 12.46
CA GLU A 154 -7.12 -11.07 13.86
C GLU A 154 -8.14 -9.93 14.01
N SER A 155 -8.01 -8.86 13.23
CA SER A 155 -8.94 -7.73 13.24
C SER A 155 -10.14 -7.92 12.31
N SER A 156 -10.25 -9.04 11.60
CA SER A 156 -11.29 -9.32 10.61
C SER A 156 -11.41 -8.24 9.53
N LEU A 157 -10.30 -7.59 9.18
CA LEU A 157 -10.25 -6.56 8.15
C LEU A 157 -10.21 -7.18 6.75
N LYS A 158 -10.88 -6.53 5.80
CA LYS A 158 -10.80 -6.91 4.38
C LYS A 158 -9.78 -6.04 3.67
N ALA A 159 -8.86 -6.69 2.95
CA ALA A 159 -7.74 -6.01 2.30
C ALA A 159 -8.18 -4.89 1.34
N MET A 160 -9.27 -5.08 0.57
CA MET A 160 -9.75 -4.06 -0.36
C MET A 160 -10.59 -2.97 0.28
N GLU A 161 -11.08 -3.16 1.51
CA GLU A 161 -11.80 -2.13 2.28
C GLU A 161 -10.84 -1.24 3.08
N VAL A 162 -9.67 -1.78 3.48
CA VAL A 162 -8.60 -1.08 4.18
C VAL A 162 -7.27 -1.41 3.50
N PRO A 163 -7.00 -0.85 2.30
CA PRO A 163 -5.84 -1.24 1.49
C PRO A 163 -4.50 -0.67 1.99
N ALA A 164 -4.26 -0.68 3.29
CA ALA A 164 -3.02 -0.23 3.92
C ALA A 164 -2.81 -0.85 5.31
N CYS A 165 -1.55 -1.00 5.71
CA CYS A 165 -1.13 -1.37 7.05
C CYS A 165 0.15 -0.64 7.42
N LEU A 166 0.25 -0.17 8.64
CA LEU A 166 1.50 0.32 9.21
C LEU A 166 2.23 -0.85 9.88
N VAL A 167 3.50 -1.02 9.60
CA VAL A 167 4.36 -1.95 10.33
C VAL A 167 5.03 -1.17 11.47
N ALA A 168 4.82 -1.62 12.71
CA ALA A 168 5.37 -0.97 13.90
C ALA A 168 6.87 -0.71 13.76
N ASN A 169 7.31 0.50 14.14
CA ASN A 169 8.70 0.98 14.05
C ASN A 169 9.31 1.04 12.63
N HIS A 170 8.54 0.75 11.57
CA HIS A 170 9.05 0.66 10.21
C HIS A 170 8.40 1.69 9.27
N GLY A 171 7.21 1.38 8.75
CA GLY A 171 6.52 2.23 7.79
C GLY A 171 5.28 1.57 7.17
N PRO A 172 4.63 2.25 6.21
CA PRO A 172 3.43 1.73 5.57
C PRO A 172 3.72 0.72 4.45
N PHE A 173 2.86 -0.29 4.36
CA PHE A 173 2.60 -1.10 3.17
C PHE A 173 1.19 -0.80 2.68
N VAL A 174 1.05 -0.52 1.40
CA VAL A 174 -0.21 -0.10 0.79
C VAL A 174 -0.43 -0.91 -0.48
N TRP A 175 -1.66 -1.26 -0.79
CA TRP A 175 -1.98 -2.04 -1.96
C TRP A 175 -3.22 -1.54 -2.69
N GLY A 176 -3.49 -2.15 -3.83
CA GLY A 176 -4.64 -1.86 -4.67
C GLY A 176 -4.90 -2.94 -5.69
N ALA A 177 -5.97 -2.79 -6.47
CA ALA A 177 -6.30 -3.70 -7.57
C ALA A 177 -5.19 -3.77 -8.64
N ASP A 178 -4.38 -2.73 -8.74
CA ASP A 178 -3.17 -2.65 -9.55
C ASP A 178 -2.13 -1.71 -8.93
N CYS A 179 -0.93 -1.63 -9.52
CA CYS A 179 0.16 -0.82 -8.99
C CYS A 179 -0.13 0.70 -8.99
N MET A 180 -0.92 1.21 -9.93
CA MET A 180 -1.28 2.62 -9.98
C MET A 180 -2.28 2.97 -8.87
N LYS A 181 -3.24 2.07 -8.61
CA LYS A 181 -4.19 2.23 -7.49
C LYS A 181 -3.49 2.12 -6.13
N ALA A 182 -2.49 1.27 -6.01
CA ALA A 182 -1.67 1.19 -4.81
C ALA A 182 -0.91 2.52 -4.53
N VAL A 183 -0.37 3.17 -5.58
CA VAL A 183 0.27 4.51 -5.46
C VAL A 183 -0.75 5.59 -5.08
N GLU A 184 -1.94 5.59 -5.70
CA GLU A 184 -3.01 6.52 -5.31
C GLU A 184 -3.40 6.35 -3.85
N ASN A 185 -3.59 5.11 -3.38
CA ASN A 185 -3.89 4.80 -1.99
C ASN A 185 -2.76 5.25 -1.05
N SER A 186 -1.49 5.14 -1.48
CA SER A 186 -0.34 5.61 -0.69
C SER A 186 -0.32 7.13 -0.53
N LEU A 187 -0.68 7.87 -1.59
CA LEU A 187 -0.81 9.33 -1.51
C LEU A 187 -1.95 9.72 -0.55
N VAL A 188 -3.09 9.05 -0.65
CA VAL A 188 -4.22 9.30 0.27
C VAL A 188 -3.83 8.97 1.70
N LEU A 189 -3.13 7.84 1.93
CA LEU A 189 -2.65 7.44 3.25
C LEU A 189 -1.78 8.52 3.89
N GLU A 190 -0.81 9.06 3.15
CA GLU A 190 0.09 10.11 3.66
C GLU A 190 -0.69 11.38 4.06
N GLU A 191 -1.66 11.80 3.25
CA GLU A 191 -2.48 12.98 3.54
C GLU A 191 -3.42 12.76 4.73
N ILE A 192 -4.08 11.60 4.85
CA ILE A 192 -4.96 11.34 6.01
C ILE A 192 -4.15 11.13 7.29
N ALA A 193 -2.95 10.57 7.23
CA ALA A 193 -2.02 10.48 8.36
C ALA A 193 -1.68 11.86 8.92
N LYS A 194 -1.37 12.82 8.02
CA LYS A 194 -1.13 14.22 8.38
C LYS A 194 -2.37 14.88 8.97
N MET A 195 -3.53 14.71 8.33
CA MET A 195 -4.79 15.28 8.81
C MET A 195 -5.15 14.74 10.20
N ALA A 196 -5.02 13.43 10.42
CA ALA A 196 -5.31 12.81 11.73
C ALA A 196 -4.41 13.38 12.83
N MET A 197 -3.10 13.50 12.57
CA MET A 197 -2.15 14.08 13.53
C MET A 197 -2.53 15.53 13.90
N LEU A 198 -2.81 16.37 12.90
CA LEU A 198 -3.20 17.77 13.12
C LEU A 198 -4.56 17.87 13.84
N THR A 199 -5.50 17.00 13.50
CA THR A 199 -6.81 16.95 14.17
C THR A 199 -6.67 16.66 15.66
N LEU A 200 -5.85 15.66 16.02
CA LEU A 200 -5.63 15.28 17.41
C LEU A 200 -4.81 16.32 18.20
N GLN A 201 -3.99 17.13 17.53
CA GLN A 201 -3.34 18.30 18.16
C GLN A 201 -4.34 19.40 18.49
N ILE A 202 -5.38 19.59 17.65
CA ILE A 202 -6.44 20.58 17.87
C ILE A 202 -7.46 20.07 18.90
N ASN A 203 -7.88 18.80 18.77
CA ASN A 203 -8.84 18.15 19.66
C ASN A 203 -8.42 16.68 19.88
N PRO A 204 -7.79 16.36 21.02
CA PRO A 204 -7.36 14.98 21.32
C PRO A 204 -8.50 13.96 21.41
N GLU A 205 -9.73 14.44 21.69
CA GLU A 205 -10.93 13.61 21.83
C GLU A 205 -11.76 13.55 20.52
N ALA A 206 -11.19 13.97 19.39
CA ALA A 206 -11.89 13.98 18.12
C ALA A 206 -12.33 12.57 17.72
N THR A 207 -13.59 12.45 17.33
CA THR A 207 -14.19 11.21 16.80
C THR A 207 -15.06 11.53 15.60
N MET A 208 -15.34 10.53 14.78
CA MET A 208 -16.23 10.66 13.64
C MET A 208 -17.54 9.89 13.86
N ASN A 209 -18.66 10.46 13.44
CA ASN A 209 -19.97 9.79 13.49
C ASN A 209 -19.94 8.54 12.58
N PRO A 210 -20.20 7.33 13.09
CA PRO A 210 -20.17 6.09 12.30
C PRO A 210 -21.13 6.08 11.10
N LEU A 211 -22.28 6.76 11.19
CA LEU A 211 -23.21 6.88 10.07
C LEU A 211 -22.62 7.73 8.93
N LEU A 212 -21.84 8.77 9.29
CA LEU A 212 -21.15 9.59 8.30
C LEU A 212 -20.02 8.82 7.64
N THR A 213 -19.28 8.01 8.40
CA THR A 213 -18.26 7.07 7.86
C THR A 213 -18.88 6.14 6.83
N GLN A 214 -19.94 5.43 7.22
CA GLN A 214 -20.64 4.50 6.34
C GLN A 214 -21.16 5.19 5.07
N LYS A 215 -21.79 6.35 5.21
CA LYS A 215 -22.30 7.12 4.07
C LYS A 215 -21.22 7.48 3.07
N HIS A 216 -20.05 7.96 3.56
CA HIS A 216 -18.94 8.36 2.70
C HIS A 216 -18.30 7.17 2.01
N TYR A 217 -18.05 6.08 2.74
CA TYR A 217 -17.51 4.87 2.15
C TYR A 217 -18.45 4.29 1.08
N MET A 218 -19.74 4.12 1.40
CA MET A 218 -20.71 3.50 0.49
C MET A 218 -21.03 4.34 -0.75
N ARG A 219 -20.94 5.68 -0.68
CA ARG A 219 -21.16 6.53 -1.86
C ARG A 219 -20.11 6.32 -2.96
N LYS A 220 -18.94 5.77 -2.61
CA LYS A 220 -17.80 5.54 -3.52
C LYS A 220 -17.58 4.06 -3.83
N HIS A 221 -17.83 3.17 -2.86
CA HIS A 221 -17.52 1.75 -2.93
C HIS A 221 -18.76 0.83 -2.87
N GLY A 222 -19.93 1.39 -2.55
CA GLY A 222 -21.16 0.61 -2.43
C GLY A 222 -21.79 0.25 -3.76
N PRO A 223 -22.80 -0.64 -3.74
CA PRO A 223 -23.51 -1.08 -4.96
C PRO A 223 -24.24 0.05 -5.68
N ASN A 224 -24.55 1.16 -4.98
CA ASN A 224 -25.16 2.35 -5.54
C ASN A 224 -24.20 3.55 -5.51
N ALA A 225 -22.90 3.32 -5.74
CA ALA A 225 -21.91 4.37 -5.76
C ALA A 225 -22.28 5.46 -6.77
N TYR A 226 -22.19 6.74 -6.35
CA TYR A 226 -22.53 7.91 -7.16
C TYR A 226 -21.44 8.97 -7.16
N TYR A 227 -20.39 8.80 -6.34
CA TYR A 227 -19.26 9.71 -6.27
C TYR A 227 -18.14 9.27 -7.21
N GLY A 228 -17.64 10.20 -7.97
CA GLY A 228 -16.71 9.95 -9.06
C GLY A 228 -17.44 9.90 -10.41
N GLN A 229 -16.68 10.16 -11.48
CA GLN A 229 -17.22 10.02 -12.83
C GLN A 229 -16.83 8.65 -13.39
N GLU A 230 -17.73 7.69 -13.28
CA GLU A 230 -17.77 6.65 -14.29
C GLU A 230 -18.28 7.27 -15.58
N SER A 231 -17.75 6.81 -16.73
CA SER A 231 -18.20 7.19 -18.06
C SER A 231 -19.67 6.75 -18.30
N ARG A 232 -20.60 7.28 -17.50
CA ARG A 232 -22.02 7.21 -17.85
C ARG A 232 -22.21 8.19 -18.99
N LYS A 233 -22.33 7.65 -20.20
CA LYS A 233 -22.93 8.37 -21.32
C LYS A 233 -24.21 9.00 -20.78
N PHE A 234 -24.24 10.32 -20.69
CA PHE A 234 -25.48 11.05 -20.49
C PHE A 234 -26.42 10.57 -21.60
N LYS A 235 -27.40 9.76 -21.28
CA LYS A 235 -28.54 9.56 -22.16
C LYS A 235 -29.28 10.89 -22.17
N ALA A 236 -29.17 11.57 -23.31
CA ALA A 236 -29.98 12.73 -23.64
C ALA A 236 -31.46 12.35 -23.65
#